data_2a2526d4c465497940be64d29853bc18
#
_entry.id   2a2526d4c465497940be64d29853bc18
#
_cell.length_a   1.000
_cell.length_b   1.000
_cell.length_c   1.000
_cell.angle_alpha   90.00
_cell.angle_beta   90.00
_cell.angle_gamma   90.00
#
_symmetry.space_group_name_H-M   'P 1'
#
loop_
_entity.id
_entity.type
_entity.pdbx_description
1 polymer ?
#
loop_
_entity_poly.entity_id
_entity_poly.type
_entity_poly.pdbx_seq_one_letter_code
_entity_poly.pdbx_strand_id
1 'polypeptide(L)'
;MDKIYGRKPVIDAIDSGVKIYRAYIIKQNSKIVDEIINKLKKANVEINFVDKRFFDKIDMNHQGVMVEAEPFNYKDLSDLFNYQRLIILDQIEDPHNLGAIIRSAESFGFDGVIIPERRSASVSPIVYKTSAGAINNINVIMVKNINRAIEEIKEAGFWVYGLAGEASSPIDKTDLKGKVCLVVGNEGKGLSRLVRENCDILINIPMKGFVNSLNASVASAIAMYEVLRQDGFS
;
A
#
# COMPACT_ATOMS: atom_id res chain seq x y z
N MET A 1 1.93 12.70 15.16
CA MET A 1 0.50 12.33 15.08
C MET A 1 0.02 12.68 13.68
N ASP A 2 -0.62 11.75 13.04
CA ASP A 2 -1.23 11.98 11.73
C ASP A 2 -2.60 12.61 11.88
N LYS A 3 -2.93 13.52 10.95
CA LYS A 3 -4.25 14.16 10.94
C LYS A 3 -5.07 13.62 9.79
N ILE A 4 -6.27 13.11 10.13
CA ILE A 4 -7.21 12.57 9.15
C ILE A 4 -8.41 13.52 9.07
N TYR A 5 -8.69 13.99 7.85
CA TYR A 5 -9.72 14.98 7.58
C TYR A 5 -10.89 14.39 6.80
N GLY A 6 -12.09 14.87 7.10
CA GLY A 6 -13.31 14.51 6.38
C GLY A 6 -14.09 13.36 7.02
N ARG A 7 -15.41 13.35 6.77
CA ARG A 7 -16.34 12.41 7.43
C ARG A 7 -16.06 10.96 7.07
N LYS A 8 -15.92 10.68 5.78
CA LYS A 8 -15.69 9.31 5.31
C LYS A 8 -14.32 8.74 5.70
N PRO A 9 -13.20 9.48 5.51
CA PRO A 9 -11.90 9.02 5.98
C PRO A 9 -11.85 8.74 7.49
N VAL A 10 -12.53 9.56 8.29
CA VAL A 10 -12.57 9.34 9.74
C VAL A 10 -13.36 8.08 10.09
N ILE A 11 -14.51 7.83 9.44
CA ILE A 11 -15.25 6.57 9.63
C ILE A 11 -14.37 5.37 9.24
N ASP A 12 -13.72 5.44 8.07
CA ASP A 12 -12.88 4.35 7.56
C ASP A 12 -11.69 4.09 8.51
N ALA A 13 -11.10 5.14 9.12
CA ALA A 13 -10.04 4.99 10.12
C ALA A 13 -10.54 4.29 11.40
N ILE A 14 -11.70 4.69 11.92
CA ILE A 14 -12.29 4.06 13.11
C ILE A 14 -12.59 2.57 12.83
N ASP A 15 -13.25 2.29 11.70
CA ASP A 15 -13.68 0.94 11.34
C ASP A 15 -12.51 0.00 11.02
N SER A 16 -11.37 0.57 10.62
CA SER A 16 -10.13 -0.17 10.37
C SER A 16 -9.24 -0.34 11.60
N GLY A 17 -9.69 0.13 12.78
CA GLY A 17 -8.96 -0.03 14.03
C GLY A 17 -7.75 0.91 14.19
N VAL A 18 -7.65 1.98 13.38
CA VAL A 18 -6.60 2.99 13.57
C VAL A 18 -6.78 3.63 14.94
N LYS A 19 -5.70 3.66 15.73
CA LYS A 19 -5.74 4.28 17.06
C LYS A 19 -5.86 5.78 16.94
N ILE A 20 -6.98 6.31 17.41
CA ILE A 20 -7.30 7.74 17.41
C ILE A 20 -7.13 8.27 18.83
N TYR A 21 -6.40 9.37 18.96
CA TYR A 21 -6.16 10.02 20.25
C TYR A 21 -7.18 11.10 20.55
N ARG A 22 -7.55 11.90 19.53
CA ARG A 22 -8.41 13.06 19.71
C ARG A 22 -9.20 13.36 18.44
N ALA A 23 -10.44 13.85 18.61
CA ALA A 23 -11.29 14.30 17.53
C ALA A 23 -11.69 15.76 17.69
N TYR A 24 -11.83 16.47 16.56
CA TYR A 24 -12.31 17.83 16.47
C TYR A 24 -13.50 17.86 15.51
N ILE A 25 -14.66 18.27 15.99
CA ILE A 25 -15.93 18.17 15.24
C ILE A 25 -16.71 19.46 15.34
N ILE A 26 -17.15 20.00 14.20
CA ILE A 26 -18.15 21.06 14.19
C ILE A 26 -19.52 20.43 14.52
N LYS A 27 -20.15 20.91 15.57
CA LYS A 27 -21.49 20.45 15.94
C LYS A 27 -22.50 20.89 14.88
N GLN A 28 -23.12 19.93 14.21
CA GLN A 28 -24.08 20.15 13.14
C GLN A 28 -25.12 19.03 13.11
N ASN A 29 -26.34 19.34 12.66
CA ASN A 29 -27.41 18.35 12.51
C ASN A 29 -27.11 17.45 11.30
N SER A 30 -26.47 16.30 11.50
CA SER A 30 -26.09 15.39 10.44
C SER A 30 -25.99 13.95 10.97
N LYS A 31 -26.76 13.04 10.40
CA LYS A 31 -26.73 11.60 10.75
C LYS A 31 -25.31 11.01 10.69
N ILE A 32 -24.50 11.42 9.71
CA ILE A 32 -23.11 10.95 9.56
C ILE A 32 -22.23 11.47 10.71
N VAL A 33 -22.42 12.73 11.15
CA VAL A 33 -21.65 13.28 12.27
C VAL A 33 -22.05 12.60 13.58
N ASP A 34 -23.33 12.31 13.76
CA ASP A 34 -23.83 11.57 14.93
C ASP A 34 -23.27 10.14 14.97
N GLU A 35 -23.18 9.47 13.80
CA GLU A 35 -22.51 8.17 13.68
C GLU A 35 -21.05 8.24 14.10
N ILE A 36 -20.29 9.22 13.60
CA ILE A 36 -18.88 9.42 13.95
C ILE A 36 -18.73 9.63 15.46
N ILE A 37 -19.55 10.50 16.05
CA ILE A 37 -19.53 10.79 17.49
C ILE A 37 -19.78 9.50 18.29
N ASN A 38 -20.76 8.69 17.88
CA ASN A 38 -21.09 7.45 18.57
C ASN A 38 -19.96 6.42 18.47
N LYS A 39 -19.31 6.27 17.30
CA LYS A 39 -18.16 5.38 17.10
C LYS A 39 -16.95 5.84 17.94
N LEU A 40 -16.64 7.15 17.96
CA LEU A 40 -15.55 7.71 18.76
C LEU A 40 -15.77 7.53 20.25
N LYS A 41 -17.02 7.73 20.74
CA LYS A 41 -17.38 7.48 22.14
C LYS A 41 -17.20 6.00 22.52
N LYS A 42 -17.61 5.06 21.67
CA LYS A 42 -17.39 3.63 21.90
C LYS A 42 -15.91 3.27 21.97
N ALA A 43 -15.06 3.99 21.22
CA ALA A 43 -13.60 3.84 21.23
C ALA A 43 -12.91 4.63 22.36
N ASN A 44 -13.65 5.28 23.27
CA ASN A 44 -13.14 6.15 24.35
C ASN A 44 -12.20 7.26 23.86
N VAL A 45 -12.49 7.85 22.68
CA VAL A 45 -11.72 8.96 22.11
C VAL A 45 -12.22 10.28 22.67
N GLU A 46 -11.29 11.17 23.03
CA GLU A 46 -11.60 12.54 23.43
C GLU A 46 -12.20 13.32 22.25
N ILE A 47 -13.40 13.89 22.43
CA ILE A 47 -14.10 14.67 21.39
C ILE A 47 -14.17 16.13 21.78
N ASN A 48 -13.53 16.98 20.97
CA ASN A 48 -13.56 18.43 21.10
C ASN A 48 -14.55 19.01 20.10
N PHE A 49 -15.63 19.62 20.59
CA PHE A 49 -16.53 20.37 19.74
C PHE A 49 -15.94 21.76 19.48
N VAL A 50 -15.77 22.08 18.20
CA VAL A 50 -15.14 23.31 17.75
C VAL A 50 -16.08 24.08 16.83
N ASP A 51 -15.86 25.40 16.70
CA ASP A 51 -16.56 26.22 15.73
C ASP A 51 -15.86 26.25 14.37
N LYS A 52 -16.52 26.86 13.37
CA LYS A 52 -16.02 26.86 11.98
C LYS A 52 -14.62 27.49 11.85
N ARG A 53 -14.30 28.48 12.68
CA ARG A 53 -13.01 29.19 12.64
C ARG A 53 -11.82 28.30 12.92
N PHE A 54 -12.02 27.19 13.63
CA PHE A 54 -10.96 26.20 13.87
C PHE A 54 -10.46 25.60 12.56
N PHE A 55 -11.33 25.41 11.59
CA PHE A 55 -11.03 24.82 10.30
C PHE A 55 -10.66 25.81 9.21
N ASP A 56 -10.86 27.14 9.41
CA ASP A 56 -10.64 28.16 8.36
C ASP A 56 -9.18 28.22 7.84
N LYS A 57 -8.22 27.73 8.64
CA LYS A 57 -6.79 27.69 8.27
C LYS A 57 -6.37 26.35 7.67
N ILE A 58 -7.27 25.41 7.50
CA ILE A 58 -6.99 24.05 7.03
C ILE A 58 -7.42 23.96 5.56
N ASP A 59 -6.44 23.94 4.66
CA ASP A 59 -6.66 23.80 3.21
C ASP A 59 -6.82 22.30 2.85
N MET A 60 -7.85 21.67 3.44
CA MET A 60 -8.19 20.26 3.20
C MET A 60 -9.71 20.10 3.22
N ASN A 61 -10.25 19.14 2.48
CA ASN A 61 -11.68 18.84 2.49
C ASN A 61 -12.12 18.18 3.83
N HIS A 62 -12.11 18.96 4.91
CA HIS A 62 -12.35 18.47 6.27
C HIS A 62 -13.83 18.17 6.58
N GLN A 63 -14.79 18.76 5.85
CA GLN A 63 -16.24 18.57 6.08
C GLN A 63 -16.67 18.76 7.56
N GLY A 64 -15.92 19.57 8.33
CA GLY A 64 -16.15 19.84 9.75
C GLY A 64 -15.72 18.71 10.70
N VAL A 65 -14.89 17.78 10.25
CA VAL A 65 -14.39 16.66 11.06
C VAL A 65 -12.90 16.44 10.81
N MET A 66 -12.14 16.33 11.90
CA MET A 66 -10.72 15.96 11.89
C MET A 66 -10.44 15.08 13.11
N VAL A 67 -9.53 14.11 12.95
CA VAL A 67 -9.00 13.35 14.09
C VAL A 67 -7.47 13.36 14.06
N GLU A 68 -6.87 13.26 15.24
CA GLU A 68 -5.47 13.01 15.46
C GLU A 68 -5.28 11.51 15.75
N ALA A 69 -4.50 10.84 14.91
CA ALA A 69 -4.31 9.41 14.93
C ALA A 69 -2.83 9.03 15.11
N GLU A 70 -2.61 7.78 15.47
CA GLU A 70 -1.28 7.20 15.52
C GLU A 70 -0.67 7.16 14.11
N PRO A 71 0.57 7.64 13.92
CA PRO A 71 1.26 7.50 12.65
C PRO A 71 1.46 6.02 12.31
N PHE A 72 1.32 5.68 11.03
CA PHE A 72 1.67 4.35 10.59
C PHE A 72 3.18 4.11 10.75
N ASN A 73 3.54 3.00 11.40
CA ASN A 73 4.93 2.64 11.63
C ASN A 73 5.49 1.83 10.45
N TYR A 74 6.07 2.52 9.48
CA TYR A 74 6.79 1.87 8.40
C TYR A 74 8.01 1.13 8.91
N LYS A 75 8.28 -0.04 8.32
CA LYS A 75 9.52 -0.78 8.52
C LYS A 75 10.61 -0.26 7.58
N ASP A 76 11.83 -0.69 7.85
CA ASP A 76 12.99 -0.53 6.98
C ASP A 76 13.46 -1.89 6.41
N LEU A 77 14.60 -1.92 5.74
CA LEU A 77 15.15 -3.12 5.13
C LEU A 77 16.02 -3.97 6.09
N SER A 78 16.02 -3.69 7.40
CA SER A 78 16.92 -4.37 8.36
C SER A 78 16.71 -5.88 8.45
N ASP A 79 15.51 -6.38 8.17
CA ASP A 79 15.14 -7.79 8.30
C ASP A 79 15.23 -8.60 7.00
N LEU A 80 15.87 -8.07 5.94
CA LEU A 80 15.93 -8.69 4.60
C LEU A 80 16.37 -10.16 4.60
N PHE A 81 17.29 -10.54 5.49
CA PHE A 81 17.79 -11.92 5.56
C PHE A 81 16.73 -12.94 5.97
N ASN A 82 15.69 -12.48 6.72
CA ASN A 82 14.58 -13.31 7.18
C ASN A 82 13.45 -13.42 6.16
N TYR A 83 13.43 -12.57 5.12
CA TYR A 83 12.38 -12.55 4.12
C TYR A 83 12.68 -13.51 2.96
N GLN A 84 11.62 -14.02 2.34
CA GLN A 84 11.66 -14.89 1.15
C GLN A 84 10.97 -14.23 -0.04
N ARG A 85 9.91 -13.46 0.18
CA ARG A 85 9.07 -12.90 -0.88
C ARG A 85 8.78 -11.43 -0.61
N LEU A 86 9.19 -10.58 -1.52
CA LEU A 86 9.01 -9.14 -1.46
C LEU A 86 8.36 -8.60 -2.72
N ILE A 87 7.65 -7.49 -2.60
CA ILE A 87 7.16 -6.72 -3.74
C ILE A 87 7.51 -5.24 -3.59
N ILE A 88 8.11 -4.66 -4.63
CA ILE A 88 8.43 -3.23 -4.75
C ILE A 88 7.39 -2.57 -5.64
N LEU A 89 6.90 -1.42 -5.22
CA LEU A 89 5.95 -0.61 -5.97
C LEU A 89 6.63 0.68 -6.48
N ASP A 90 6.90 0.72 -7.78
CA ASP A 90 7.53 1.89 -8.41
C ASP A 90 6.46 2.89 -8.87
N GLN A 91 6.26 3.95 -8.08
CA GLN A 91 5.35 5.06 -8.37
C GLN A 91 3.86 4.65 -8.46
N ILE A 92 3.40 3.77 -7.58
CA ILE A 92 1.96 3.50 -7.40
C ILE A 92 1.36 4.61 -6.53
N GLU A 93 0.62 5.53 -7.14
CA GLU A 93 0.11 6.75 -6.48
C GLU A 93 -1.33 6.60 -5.96
N ASP A 94 -2.10 5.63 -6.49
CA ASP A 94 -3.48 5.39 -6.03
C ASP A 94 -3.49 4.57 -4.73
N PRO A 95 -4.03 5.12 -3.61
CA PRO A 95 -4.15 4.39 -2.35
C PRO A 95 -5.07 3.17 -2.42
N HIS A 96 -6.01 3.11 -3.38
CA HIS A 96 -6.83 1.91 -3.59
C HIS A 96 -5.98 0.77 -4.14
N ASN A 97 -5.09 1.04 -5.09
CA ASN A 97 -4.16 0.04 -5.62
C ASN A 97 -3.17 -0.42 -4.53
N LEU A 98 -2.60 0.51 -3.77
CA LEU A 98 -1.71 0.16 -2.66
C LEU A 98 -2.39 -0.79 -1.67
N GLY A 99 -3.61 -0.47 -1.23
CA GLY A 99 -4.34 -1.33 -0.29
C GLY A 99 -4.70 -2.71 -0.87
N ALA A 100 -5.09 -2.76 -2.15
CA ALA A 100 -5.38 -4.03 -2.83
C ALA A 100 -4.11 -4.89 -3.00
N ILE A 101 -2.95 -4.28 -3.30
CA ILE A 101 -1.66 -4.98 -3.41
C ILE A 101 -1.25 -5.52 -2.03
N ILE A 102 -1.34 -4.71 -0.96
CA ILE A 102 -1.06 -5.14 0.41
C ILE A 102 -1.91 -6.35 0.78
N ARG A 103 -3.21 -6.32 0.47
CA ARG A 103 -4.12 -7.44 0.73
C ARG A 103 -3.70 -8.70 0.00
N SER A 104 -3.36 -8.59 -1.28
CA SER A 104 -2.92 -9.73 -2.07
C SER A 104 -1.57 -10.26 -1.60
N ALA A 105 -0.64 -9.39 -1.24
CA ALA A 105 0.68 -9.76 -0.75
C ALA A 105 0.59 -10.57 0.56
N GLU A 106 -0.21 -10.12 1.52
CA GLU A 106 -0.47 -10.88 2.76
C GLU A 106 -1.11 -12.22 2.46
N SER A 107 -2.16 -12.24 1.62
CA SER A 107 -2.89 -13.47 1.28
C SER A 107 -2.05 -14.51 0.53
N PHE A 108 -1.01 -14.08 -0.18
CA PHE A 108 -0.09 -14.96 -0.92
C PHE A 108 1.24 -15.20 -0.21
N GLY A 109 1.34 -14.84 1.09
CA GLY A 109 2.50 -15.12 1.93
C GLY A 109 3.75 -14.33 1.55
N PHE A 110 3.59 -13.09 1.11
CA PHE A 110 4.69 -12.16 0.96
C PHE A 110 5.06 -11.54 2.31
N ASP A 111 6.35 -11.37 2.56
CA ASP A 111 6.87 -10.84 3.82
C ASP A 111 6.78 -9.33 3.91
N GLY A 112 6.83 -8.65 2.74
CA GLY A 112 6.80 -7.20 2.73
C GLY A 112 6.43 -6.56 1.40
N VAL A 113 5.84 -5.36 1.53
CA VAL A 113 5.55 -4.43 0.42
C VAL A 113 6.43 -3.20 0.59
N ILE A 114 7.24 -2.90 -0.42
CA ILE A 114 8.21 -1.81 -0.41
C ILE A 114 7.68 -0.65 -1.25
N ILE A 115 7.62 0.54 -0.66
CA ILE A 115 7.16 1.75 -1.33
C ILE A 115 8.22 2.87 -1.21
N PRO A 116 8.35 3.75 -2.20
CA PRO A 116 9.20 4.93 -2.08
C PRO A 116 8.53 6.01 -1.23
N GLU A 117 9.33 6.82 -0.54
CA GLU A 117 8.88 7.97 0.25
C GLU A 117 8.19 9.04 -0.62
N ARG A 118 8.55 9.12 -1.90
CA ARG A 118 8.04 10.14 -2.84
C ARG A 118 7.42 9.49 -4.06
N ARG A 119 6.41 10.17 -4.65
CA ARG A 119 5.70 9.73 -5.85
C ARG A 119 5.05 8.35 -5.66
N SER A 120 4.49 8.12 -4.48
CA SER A 120 3.79 6.89 -4.13
C SER A 120 2.67 7.20 -3.17
N ALA A 121 1.63 6.37 -3.17
CA ALA A 121 0.64 6.40 -2.11
C ALA A 121 1.31 6.05 -0.78
N SER A 122 0.94 6.77 0.26
CA SER A 122 1.28 6.45 1.64
C SER A 122 0.12 5.73 2.33
N VAL A 123 0.40 5.08 3.46
CA VAL A 123 -0.64 4.45 4.26
C VAL A 123 -1.61 5.52 4.77
N SER A 124 -2.86 5.34 4.43
CA SER A 124 -3.97 6.25 4.74
C SER A 124 -5.20 5.44 5.15
N PRO A 125 -6.26 6.06 5.67
CA PRO A 125 -7.52 5.36 5.98
C PRO A 125 -8.10 4.56 4.81
N ILE A 126 -7.89 5.04 3.57
CA ILE A 126 -8.30 4.32 2.36
C ILE A 126 -7.51 3.02 2.22
N VAL A 127 -6.18 3.05 2.47
CA VAL A 127 -5.32 1.85 2.41
C VAL A 127 -5.72 0.84 3.48
N TYR A 128 -5.98 1.28 4.71
CA TYR A 128 -6.50 0.42 5.77
C TYR A 128 -7.78 -0.29 5.35
N LYS A 129 -8.73 0.46 4.78
CA LYS A 129 -10.01 -0.08 4.33
C LYS A 129 -9.84 -1.07 3.17
N THR A 130 -9.08 -0.69 2.13
CA THR A 130 -8.93 -1.51 0.91
C THR A 130 -8.08 -2.74 1.14
N SER A 131 -7.13 -2.69 2.09
CA SER A 131 -6.38 -3.86 2.53
C SER A 131 -7.18 -4.83 3.41
N ALA A 132 -8.40 -4.45 3.85
CA ALA A 132 -9.28 -5.28 4.69
C ALA A 132 -8.58 -5.87 5.93
N GLY A 133 -7.69 -5.09 6.55
CA GLY A 133 -6.94 -5.48 7.76
C GLY A 133 -5.61 -6.18 7.50
N ALA A 134 -5.31 -6.61 6.27
CA ALA A 134 -4.06 -7.27 5.91
C ALA A 134 -2.81 -6.43 6.24
N ILE A 135 -2.94 -5.11 6.21
CA ILE A 135 -1.86 -4.17 6.54
C ILE A 135 -1.26 -4.37 7.96
N ASN A 136 -2.01 -4.98 8.87
CA ASN A 136 -1.53 -5.25 10.22
C ASN A 136 -0.68 -6.52 10.32
N ASN A 137 -0.68 -7.36 9.28
CA ASN A 137 -0.05 -8.69 9.26
C ASN A 137 1.14 -8.78 8.29
N ILE A 138 1.44 -7.70 7.56
CA ILE A 138 2.52 -7.64 6.57
C ILE A 138 3.42 -6.44 6.83
N ASN A 139 4.69 -6.53 6.48
CA ASN A 139 5.62 -5.41 6.61
C ASN A 139 5.43 -4.42 5.44
N VAL A 140 5.05 -3.18 5.74
CA VAL A 140 5.11 -2.09 4.76
C VAL A 140 6.41 -1.32 5.00
N ILE A 141 7.30 -1.42 4.04
CA ILE A 141 8.67 -0.90 4.13
C ILE A 141 8.75 0.39 3.30
N MET A 142 9.22 1.47 3.89
CA MET A 142 9.40 2.73 3.19
C MET A 142 10.87 3.00 2.91
N VAL A 143 11.20 3.28 1.64
CA VAL A 143 12.57 3.54 1.21
C VAL A 143 12.70 4.90 0.54
N LYS A 144 13.86 5.56 0.75
CA LYS A 144 14.16 6.84 0.10
C LYS A 144 14.51 6.68 -1.38
N ASN A 145 15.09 5.54 -1.75
CA ASN A 145 15.57 5.26 -3.10
C ASN A 145 15.36 3.79 -3.45
N ILE A 146 14.48 3.53 -4.43
CA ILE A 146 14.16 2.15 -4.89
C ILE A 146 15.39 1.47 -5.48
N ASN A 147 16.22 2.16 -6.26
CA ASN A 147 17.37 1.53 -6.90
C ASN A 147 18.38 1.01 -5.87
N ARG A 148 18.66 1.81 -4.83
CA ARG A 148 19.48 1.37 -3.72
C ARG A 148 18.84 0.20 -2.95
N ALA A 149 17.53 0.25 -2.74
CA ALA A 149 16.81 -0.86 -2.12
C ALA A 149 16.92 -2.16 -2.93
N ILE A 150 16.86 -2.09 -4.27
CA ILE A 150 17.05 -3.24 -5.15
C ILE A 150 18.48 -3.81 -4.99
N GLU A 151 19.49 -2.97 -4.91
CA GLU A 151 20.88 -3.42 -4.69
C GLU A 151 21.02 -4.18 -3.36
N GLU A 152 20.50 -3.60 -2.25
CA GLU A 152 20.52 -4.24 -0.92
C GLU A 152 19.74 -5.57 -0.91
N ILE A 153 18.60 -5.65 -1.63
CA ILE A 153 17.79 -6.86 -1.77
C ILE A 153 18.55 -7.94 -2.53
N LYS A 154 19.24 -7.60 -3.61
CA LYS A 154 20.09 -8.54 -4.36
C LYS A 154 21.24 -9.05 -3.52
N GLU A 155 21.92 -8.20 -2.75
CA GLU A 155 22.97 -8.60 -1.82
C GLU A 155 22.46 -9.57 -0.73
N ALA A 156 21.16 -9.48 -0.37
CA ALA A 156 20.51 -10.45 0.53
C ALA A 156 20.08 -11.76 -0.15
N GLY A 157 20.43 -11.95 -1.44
CA GLY A 157 20.25 -13.19 -2.20
C GLY A 157 18.90 -13.30 -2.92
N PHE A 158 18.17 -12.22 -3.11
CA PHE A 158 16.92 -12.21 -3.89
C PHE A 158 17.20 -12.10 -5.39
N TRP A 159 16.40 -12.79 -6.19
CA TRP A 159 16.22 -12.50 -7.60
C TRP A 159 15.13 -11.44 -7.78
N VAL A 160 15.43 -10.38 -8.53
CA VAL A 160 14.54 -9.23 -8.72
C VAL A 160 13.91 -9.28 -10.10
N TYR A 161 12.58 -9.46 -10.13
CA TYR A 161 11.79 -9.61 -11.35
C TYR A 161 10.93 -8.37 -11.59
N GLY A 162 11.17 -7.64 -12.69
CA GLY A 162 10.39 -6.49 -13.08
C GLY A 162 9.21 -6.86 -13.98
N LEU A 163 7.98 -6.48 -13.62
CA LEU A 163 6.81 -6.67 -14.48
C LEU A 163 6.80 -5.62 -15.59
N ALA A 164 6.92 -6.06 -16.84
CA ALA A 164 6.92 -5.22 -18.02
C ALA A 164 6.20 -5.91 -19.17
N GLY A 165 5.14 -5.28 -19.72
CA GLY A 165 4.30 -5.90 -20.74
C GLY A 165 5.03 -6.28 -22.02
N GLU A 166 6.13 -5.57 -22.35
CA GLU A 166 6.99 -5.80 -23.51
C GLU A 166 8.13 -6.79 -23.26
N ALA A 167 8.26 -7.36 -22.05
CA ALA A 167 9.28 -8.36 -21.77
C ALA A 167 9.07 -9.62 -22.60
N SER A 168 10.17 -10.31 -22.93
CA SER A 168 10.15 -11.54 -23.70
C SER A 168 9.96 -12.81 -22.89
N SER A 169 10.08 -12.71 -21.56
CA SER A 169 10.02 -13.85 -20.65
C SER A 169 8.62 -13.95 -20.01
N PRO A 170 7.77 -14.89 -20.43
CA PRO A 170 6.48 -15.10 -19.81
C PRO A 170 6.60 -15.56 -18.36
N ILE A 171 5.77 -15.04 -17.47
CA ILE A 171 5.82 -15.34 -16.04
C ILE A 171 5.61 -16.83 -15.74
N ASP A 172 4.74 -17.49 -16.49
CA ASP A 172 4.43 -18.92 -16.36
C ASP A 172 5.57 -19.85 -16.81
N LYS A 173 6.59 -19.31 -17.50
CA LYS A 173 7.81 -20.03 -17.95
C LYS A 173 9.08 -19.58 -17.26
N THR A 174 8.99 -18.63 -16.36
CA THR A 174 10.11 -18.11 -15.58
C THR A 174 10.19 -18.84 -14.24
N ASP A 175 11.38 -19.26 -13.82
CA ASP A 175 11.56 -19.85 -12.48
C ASP A 175 11.49 -18.74 -11.43
N LEU A 176 10.49 -18.83 -10.56
CA LEU A 176 10.20 -17.86 -9.48
C LEU A 176 10.36 -18.50 -8.10
N LYS A 177 11.20 -19.51 -7.97
CA LYS A 177 11.46 -20.19 -6.69
C LYS A 177 12.56 -19.50 -5.88
N GLY A 178 12.57 -19.78 -4.58
CA GLY A 178 13.54 -19.21 -3.65
C GLY A 178 13.23 -17.80 -3.20
N LYS A 179 14.27 -16.98 -3.00
CA LYS A 179 14.10 -15.59 -2.59
C LYS A 179 13.71 -14.72 -3.79
N VAL A 180 12.46 -14.27 -3.81
CA VAL A 180 11.87 -13.51 -4.93
C VAL A 180 11.50 -12.10 -4.52
N CYS A 181 11.90 -11.13 -5.32
CA CYS A 181 11.40 -9.76 -5.24
C CYS A 181 10.74 -9.36 -6.56
N LEU A 182 9.43 -9.15 -6.55
CA LEU A 182 8.68 -8.61 -7.68
C LEU A 182 8.78 -7.09 -7.70
N VAL A 183 8.85 -6.47 -8.87
CA VAL A 183 8.79 -5.02 -9.02
C VAL A 183 7.66 -4.67 -9.97
N VAL A 184 6.73 -3.84 -9.52
CA VAL A 184 5.55 -3.41 -10.28
C VAL A 184 5.58 -1.91 -10.44
N GLY A 185 5.44 -1.45 -11.67
CA GLY A 185 5.44 -0.04 -12.01
C GLY A 185 4.05 0.60 -12.08
N ASN A 186 4.03 1.89 -12.35
CA ASN A 186 2.83 2.69 -12.57
C ASN A 186 2.01 2.18 -13.76
N GLU A 187 0.67 2.26 -13.68
CA GLU A 187 -0.25 1.75 -14.72
C GLU A 187 -0.02 2.36 -16.10
N GLY A 188 0.33 3.64 -16.15
CA GLY A 188 0.49 4.35 -17.43
C GLY A 188 1.92 4.33 -17.97
N LYS A 189 2.93 4.35 -17.09
CA LYS A 189 4.35 4.50 -17.45
C LYS A 189 5.16 3.22 -17.30
N GLY A 190 4.62 2.21 -16.63
CA GLY A 190 5.35 1.00 -16.27
C GLY A 190 6.47 1.27 -15.26
N LEU A 191 7.52 0.47 -15.32
CA LEU A 191 8.72 0.64 -14.50
C LEU A 191 9.52 1.87 -14.96
N SER A 192 10.03 2.65 -14.01
CA SER A 192 10.99 3.71 -14.33
C SER A 192 12.28 3.12 -14.91
N ARG A 193 12.97 3.88 -15.79
CA ARG A 193 14.12 3.40 -16.56
C ARG A 193 15.19 2.74 -15.67
N LEU A 194 15.62 3.41 -14.62
CA LEU A 194 16.67 2.89 -13.73
C LEU A 194 16.21 1.66 -12.94
N VAL A 195 14.95 1.63 -12.48
CA VAL A 195 14.38 0.46 -11.80
C VAL A 195 14.37 -0.74 -12.73
N ARG A 196 13.97 -0.53 -13.99
CA ARG A 196 13.95 -1.55 -15.03
C ARG A 196 15.35 -2.10 -15.32
N GLU A 197 16.36 -1.24 -15.44
CA GLU A 197 17.76 -1.60 -15.67
C GLU A 197 18.37 -2.39 -14.50
N ASN A 198 17.87 -2.14 -13.27
CA ASN A 198 18.33 -2.82 -12.06
C ASN A 198 17.62 -4.14 -11.75
N CYS A 199 16.51 -4.47 -12.43
CA CYS A 199 15.92 -5.82 -12.32
C CYS A 199 16.84 -6.87 -12.95
N ASP A 200 16.88 -8.09 -12.38
CA ASP A 200 17.65 -9.20 -12.96
C ASP A 200 16.96 -9.74 -14.20
N ILE A 201 15.65 -9.86 -14.16
CA ILE A 201 14.84 -10.37 -15.25
C ILE A 201 13.59 -9.52 -15.40
N LEU A 202 13.24 -9.17 -16.64
CA LEU A 202 11.93 -8.60 -16.95
C LEU A 202 10.99 -9.72 -17.39
N ILE A 203 9.81 -9.76 -16.77
CA ILE A 203 8.78 -10.76 -17.01
C ILE A 203 7.47 -10.11 -17.45
N ASN A 204 6.72 -10.82 -18.28
CA ASN A 204 5.39 -10.37 -18.70
C ASN A 204 4.29 -11.35 -18.26
N ILE A 205 3.09 -10.82 -18.12
CA ILE A 205 1.87 -11.62 -18.00
C ILE A 205 1.29 -11.78 -19.42
N PRO A 206 1.24 -13.01 -19.97
CA PRO A 206 0.70 -13.21 -21.31
C PRO A 206 -0.76 -12.77 -21.43
N MET A 207 -1.05 -11.89 -22.36
CA MET A 207 -2.40 -11.41 -22.65
C MET A 207 -2.81 -11.74 -24.07
N LYS A 208 -4.11 -12.01 -24.28
CA LYS A 208 -4.69 -12.34 -25.62
C LYS A 208 -5.69 -11.29 -26.12
N GLY A 209 -5.99 -10.28 -25.29
CA GLY A 209 -6.96 -9.24 -25.62
C GLY A 209 -6.36 -8.05 -26.38
N PHE A 210 -7.21 -7.05 -26.71
CA PHE A 210 -6.77 -5.81 -27.34
C PHE A 210 -6.16 -4.80 -26.35
N VAL A 211 -6.41 -4.97 -25.05
CA VAL A 211 -5.88 -4.08 -24.01
C VAL A 211 -4.43 -4.48 -23.72
N ASN A 212 -3.54 -3.48 -23.71
CA ASN A 212 -2.09 -3.71 -23.60
C ASN A 212 -1.55 -3.72 -22.16
N SER A 213 -2.40 -3.46 -21.17
CA SER A 213 -1.98 -3.43 -19.77
C SER A 213 -3.11 -3.85 -18.83
N LEU A 214 -2.75 -4.39 -17.67
CA LEU A 214 -3.64 -4.62 -16.55
C LEU A 214 -3.50 -3.48 -15.53
N ASN A 215 -4.53 -3.28 -14.72
CA ASN A 215 -4.39 -2.47 -13.51
C ASN A 215 -3.25 -3.02 -12.64
N ALA A 216 -2.47 -2.13 -11.99
CA ALA A 216 -1.27 -2.51 -11.24
C ALA A 216 -1.58 -3.51 -10.11
N SER A 217 -2.70 -3.36 -9.40
CA SER A 217 -3.07 -4.30 -8.33
C SER A 217 -3.46 -5.68 -8.89
N VAL A 218 -4.07 -5.73 -10.06
CA VAL A 218 -4.40 -6.99 -10.74
C VAL A 218 -3.14 -7.68 -11.23
N ALA A 219 -2.24 -6.96 -11.91
CA ALA A 219 -0.96 -7.51 -12.35
C ALA A 219 -0.12 -8.03 -11.17
N SER A 220 -0.06 -7.27 -10.08
CA SER A 220 0.60 -7.68 -8.84
C SER A 220 0.03 -8.97 -8.28
N ALA A 221 -1.30 -9.09 -8.21
CA ALA A 221 -1.95 -10.28 -7.66
C ALA A 221 -1.68 -11.53 -8.49
N ILE A 222 -1.71 -11.41 -9.83
CA ILE A 222 -1.39 -12.52 -10.74
C ILE A 222 0.07 -12.96 -10.55
N ALA A 223 1.00 -12.01 -10.48
CA ALA A 223 2.41 -12.31 -10.32
C ALA A 223 2.71 -12.96 -8.96
N MET A 224 2.12 -12.44 -7.88
CA MET A 224 2.28 -13.02 -6.54
C MET A 224 1.66 -14.42 -6.45
N TYR A 225 0.51 -14.64 -7.07
CA TYR A 225 -0.10 -15.97 -7.13
C TYR A 225 0.80 -16.97 -7.89
N GLU A 226 1.44 -16.54 -8.99
CA GLU A 226 2.35 -17.41 -9.74
C GLU A 226 3.57 -17.81 -8.90
N VAL A 227 4.15 -16.88 -8.12
CA VAL A 227 5.21 -17.18 -7.14
C VAL A 227 4.74 -18.26 -6.16
N LEU A 228 3.58 -18.06 -5.53
CA LEU A 228 3.01 -19.02 -4.60
C LEU A 228 2.73 -20.39 -5.25
N ARG A 229 2.20 -20.39 -6.48
CA ARG A 229 1.92 -21.62 -7.23
C ARG A 229 3.17 -22.46 -7.48
N GLN A 230 4.29 -21.80 -7.80
CA GLN A 230 5.57 -22.50 -8.06
C GLN A 230 6.21 -23.05 -6.79
N ASP A 231 5.98 -22.42 -5.64
CA ASP A 231 6.46 -22.92 -4.34
C ASP A 231 5.59 -24.04 -3.75
N GLY A 232 4.39 -24.27 -4.33
CA GLY A 232 3.57 -25.45 -4.03
C GLY A 232 2.62 -25.32 -2.85
N PHE A 233 1.95 -24.23 -2.59
CA PHE A 233 0.85 -24.05 -1.60
C PHE A 233 1.08 -24.67 -0.19
N SER A 234 2.31 -24.94 0.18
CA SER A 234 2.70 -25.57 1.46
C SER A 234 2.99 -24.52 2.53
#